data_c78a1ae429d356fb6bfa878f4fe4e841
#
_entry.id   c78a1ae429d356fb6bfa878f4fe4e841
#
_cell.length_a   1.000
_cell.length_b   1.000
_cell.length_c   1.000
_cell.angle_alpha   90.00
_cell.angle_beta   90.00
_cell.angle_gamma   90.00
#
_symmetry.space_group_name_H-M   'P 1'
#
loop_
_entity.id
_entity.type
_entity.pdbx_description
1 polymer ?
#
loop_
_entity_poly.entity_id
_entity_poly.type
_entity_poly.pdbx_seq_one_letter_code
_entity_poly.pdbx_strand_id
1 'polypeptide(L)'
;MKVLKRLGLVIGVYVSFVIIFEAGYLGMYQPSFEDAGIPMLVLTTRDADGKAESRMLANFETNGKIYVSAHHWTRGWYHRARSNPEVRASINGSEAAYIAVPVIGDEFDQVATQHPLRLPVLFLMGFPPPRDILRLDPR
;
A
#
# COMPACT_ATOMS: atom_id res chain seq x y z
N MET A 1 32.37 15.23 -18.05
CA MET A 1 31.18 15.16 -18.95
C MET A 1 30.73 13.72 -19.26
N LYS A 2 31.62 12.82 -19.67
CA LYS A 2 31.23 11.41 -20.00
C LYS A 2 30.68 10.63 -18.79
N VAL A 3 31.26 10.81 -17.60
CA VAL A 3 30.81 10.16 -16.35
C VAL A 3 29.41 10.65 -15.96
N LEU A 4 29.16 11.96 -16.03
CA LEU A 4 27.87 12.55 -15.68
C LEU A 4 26.75 12.06 -16.63
N LYS A 5 27.04 11.93 -17.93
CA LYS A 5 26.09 11.37 -18.91
C LYS A 5 25.79 9.89 -18.62
N ARG A 6 26.79 9.08 -18.26
CA ARG A 6 26.61 7.68 -17.90
C ARG A 6 25.80 7.52 -16.62
N LEU A 7 26.07 8.34 -15.60
CA LEU A 7 25.31 8.36 -14.36
C LEU A 7 23.84 8.73 -14.61
N GLY A 8 23.60 9.78 -15.42
CA GLY A 8 22.25 10.16 -15.79
C GLY A 8 21.49 9.06 -16.55
N LEU A 9 22.18 8.33 -17.43
CA LEU A 9 21.58 7.19 -18.14
C LEU A 9 21.20 6.06 -17.15
N VAL A 10 22.08 5.70 -16.23
CA VAL A 10 21.80 4.64 -15.23
C VAL A 10 20.62 5.01 -14.34
N ILE A 11 20.57 6.26 -13.88
CA ILE A 11 19.44 6.76 -13.07
C ILE A 11 18.15 6.73 -13.91
N GLY A 12 18.19 7.17 -15.15
CA GLY A 12 17.01 7.16 -16.05
C GLY A 12 16.49 5.75 -16.30
N VAL A 13 17.36 4.78 -16.52
CA VAL A 13 16.99 3.36 -16.68
C VAL A 13 16.37 2.83 -15.41
N TYR A 14 16.96 3.12 -14.24
CA TYR A 14 16.41 2.67 -12.96
C TYR A 14 15.02 3.27 -12.68
N VAL A 15 14.83 4.56 -12.86
CA VAL A 15 13.53 5.23 -12.69
C VAL A 15 12.48 4.64 -13.62
N SER A 16 12.82 4.41 -14.90
CA SER A 16 11.93 3.78 -15.86
C SER A 16 11.55 2.36 -15.44
N PHE A 17 12.52 1.59 -14.95
CA PHE A 17 12.26 0.25 -14.41
C PHE A 17 11.28 0.29 -13.23
N VAL A 18 11.46 1.19 -12.26
CA VAL A 18 10.57 1.32 -11.10
C VAL A 18 9.15 1.67 -11.54
N ILE A 19 8.99 2.61 -12.48
CA ILE A 19 7.67 2.99 -13.01
C ILE A 19 6.99 1.81 -13.70
N ILE A 20 7.71 1.06 -14.54
CA ILE A 20 7.19 -0.10 -15.25
C ILE A 20 6.83 -1.21 -14.23
N PHE A 21 7.65 -1.43 -13.22
CA PHE A 21 7.40 -2.42 -12.18
C PHE A 21 6.14 -2.08 -11.36
N GLU A 22 6.00 -0.85 -10.90
CA GLU A 22 4.81 -0.43 -10.13
C GLU A 22 3.54 -0.42 -10.99
N ALA A 23 3.57 0.20 -12.16
CA ALA A 23 2.39 0.31 -13.01
C ALA A 23 2.04 -1.01 -13.71
N GLY A 24 3.04 -1.75 -14.20
CA GLY A 24 2.86 -3.00 -14.93
C GLY A 24 2.69 -4.19 -13.99
N TYR A 25 3.74 -4.51 -13.23
CA TYR A 25 3.75 -5.72 -12.40
C TYR A 25 2.75 -5.62 -11.23
N LEU A 26 2.88 -4.62 -10.37
CA LEU A 26 2.00 -4.49 -9.21
C LEU A 26 0.56 -4.14 -9.60
N GLY A 27 0.38 -3.28 -10.62
CA GLY A 27 -0.96 -2.91 -11.08
C GLY A 27 -1.72 -4.03 -11.78
N MET A 28 -1.04 -4.85 -12.60
CA MET A 28 -1.68 -5.91 -13.38
C MET A 28 -1.73 -7.26 -12.66
N TYR A 29 -0.72 -7.58 -11.86
CA TYR A 29 -0.61 -8.90 -11.19
C TYR A 29 -1.09 -8.90 -9.75
N GLN A 30 -1.40 -7.75 -9.16
CA GLN A 30 -1.89 -7.67 -7.78
C GLN A 30 -3.12 -8.57 -7.51
N PRO A 31 -4.11 -8.71 -8.41
CA PRO A 31 -5.21 -9.65 -8.21
C PRO A 31 -4.78 -11.12 -8.07
N SER A 32 -3.67 -11.52 -8.69
CA SER A 32 -3.17 -12.90 -8.59
C SER A 32 -2.48 -13.22 -7.27
N PHE A 33 -2.22 -12.23 -6.41
CA PHE A 33 -1.63 -12.44 -5.10
C PHE A 33 -2.57 -13.18 -4.15
N GLU A 34 -3.88 -13.00 -4.31
CA GLU A 34 -4.88 -13.76 -3.57
C GLU A 34 -4.78 -15.26 -3.89
N ASP A 35 -4.62 -15.61 -5.16
CA ASP A 35 -4.40 -17.00 -5.60
C ASP A 35 -3.09 -17.58 -5.06
N ALA A 36 -2.09 -16.73 -4.83
CA ALA A 36 -0.81 -17.12 -4.20
C ALA A 36 -0.88 -17.26 -2.66
N GLY A 37 -2.06 -17.09 -2.06
CA GLY A 37 -2.28 -17.20 -0.62
C GLY A 37 -1.87 -15.97 0.18
N ILE A 38 -1.67 -14.83 -0.47
CA ILE A 38 -1.45 -13.55 0.21
C ILE A 38 -2.84 -12.99 0.58
N PRO A 39 -3.12 -12.70 1.86
CA PRO A 39 -4.39 -12.13 2.25
C PRO A 39 -4.61 -10.77 1.56
N MET A 40 -5.70 -10.64 0.84
CA MET A 40 -6.06 -9.43 0.11
C MET A 40 -7.43 -8.92 0.53
N LEU A 41 -7.63 -7.61 0.45
CA LEU A 41 -8.94 -6.98 0.59
C LEU A 41 -9.12 -5.90 -0.48
N VAL A 42 -10.37 -5.58 -0.79
CA VAL A 42 -10.69 -4.41 -1.62
C VAL A 42 -11.14 -3.29 -0.71
N LEU A 43 -10.31 -2.25 -0.60
CA LEU A 43 -10.62 -1.06 0.19
C LEU A 43 -11.26 0.00 -0.71
N THR A 44 -12.44 0.47 -0.33
CA THR A 44 -13.15 1.58 -0.98
C THR A 44 -13.05 2.81 -0.11
N THR A 45 -12.43 3.84 -0.65
CA THR A 45 -12.26 5.16 -0.02
C THR A 45 -13.00 6.22 -0.82
N ARG A 46 -13.31 7.36 -0.19
CA ARG A 46 -13.98 8.49 -0.84
C ARG A 46 -13.12 9.73 -0.77
N ASP A 47 -13.14 10.51 -1.85
CA ASP A 47 -12.51 11.83 -1.86
C ASP A 47 -13.43 12.91 -1.22
N ALA A 48 -12.97 14.17 -1.24
CA ALA A 48 -13.71 15.29 -0.70
C ALA A 48 -15.06 15.55 -1.40
N ASP A 49 -15.17 15.17 -2.67
CA ASP A 49 -16.38 15.30 -3.48
C ASP A 49 -17.32 14.08 -3.32
N GLY A 50 -16.95 13.12 -2.49
CA GLY A 50 -17.72 11.90 -2.24
C GLY A 50 -17.54 10.81 -3.30
N LYS A 51 -16.65 11.02 -4.29
CA LYS A 51 -16.34 10.01 -5.31
C LYS A 51 -15.63 8.83 -4.67
N ALA A 52 -16.18 7.64 -4.88
CA ALA A 52 -15.62 6.40 -4.39
C ALA A 52 -14.55 5.85 -5.33
N GLU A 53 -13.45 5.40 -4.76
CA GLU A 53 -12.41 4.65 -5.47
C GLU A 53 -12.06 3.40 -4.68
N SER A 54 -12.03 2.27 -5.37
CA SER A 54 -11.69 0.97 -4.80
C SER A 54 -10.29 0.53 -5.22
N ARG A 55 -9.55 -0.05 -4.29
CA ARG A 55 -8.22 -0.60 -4.56
C ARG A 55 -8.02 -1.90 -3.80
N MET A 56 -7.47 -2.90 -4.50
CA MET A 56 -7.03 -4.14 -3.87
C MET A 56 -5.72 -3.91 -3.13
N LEU A 57 -5.67 -4.33 -1.88
CA LEU A 57 -4.52 -4.16 -0.99
C LEU A 57 -4.24 -5.46 -0.26
N ALA A 58 -2.96 -5.76 -0.05
CA ALA A 58 -2.58 -6.79 0.91
C ALA A 58 -2.95 -6.33 2.33
N ASN A 59 -3.57 -7.21 3.08
CA ASN A 59 -3.87 -7.00 4.49
C ASN A 59 -3.12 -7.99 5.36
N PHE A 60 -2.98 -7.65 6.62
CA PHE A 60 -2.41 -8.53 7.63
C PHE A 60 -3.16 -8.35 8.95
N GLU A 61 -3.17 -9.42 9.73
CA GLU A 61 -3.82 -9.43 11.04
C GLU A 61 -2.79 -9.56 12.16
N THR A 62 -3.02 -8.80 13.19
CA THR A 62 -2.25 -8.87 14.44
C THR A 62 -3.20 -8.62 15.61
N ASN A 63 -3.21 -9.52 16.60
CA ASN A 63 -4.07 -9.42 17.77
C ASN A 63 -5.58 -9.25 17.43
N GLY A 64 -6.06 -9.92 16.38
CA GLY A 64 -7.45 -9.85 15.92
C GLY A 64 -7.84 -8.54 15.24
N LYS A 65 -6.89 -7.69 14.92
CA LYS A 65 -7.10 -6.43 14.20
C LYS A 65 -6.55 -6.52 12.78
N ILE A 66 -7.25 -5.86 11.84
CA ILE A 66 -6.90 -5.83 10.42
C ILE A 66 -6.12 -4.56 10.11
N TYR A 67 -5.02 -4.73 9.41
CA TYR A 67 -4.12 -3.63 9.01
C TYR A 67 -3.88 -3.64 7.50
N VAL A 68 -3.70 -2.45 6.94
CA VAL A 68 -3.23 -2.22 5.57
C VAL A 68 -2.05 -1.25 5.57
N SER A 69 -1.08 -1.49 4.70
CA SER A 69 0.16 -0.73 4.66
C SER A 69 0.26 0.11 3.39
N ALA A 70 0.51 1.39 3.54
CA ALA A 70 0.85 2.32 2.47
C ALA A 70 2.37 2.40 2.34
N HIS A 71 2.95 1.62 1.42
CA HIS A 71 4.40 1.52 1.22
C HIS A 71 4.82 1.74 -0.25
N HIS A 72 3.89 2.13 -1.10
CA HIS A 72 4.14 2.53 -2.50
C HIS A 72 4.26 4.05 -2.64
N TRP A 73 4.70 4.51 -3.80
CA TRP A 73 4.83 5.94 -4.09
C TRP A 73 3.49 6.65 -4.17
N THR A 74 2.52 6.09 -4.89
CA THR A 74 1.19 6.69 -5.05
C THR A 74 0.28 6.24 -3.91
N ARG A 75 0.06 7.07 -2.92
CA ARG A 75 -0.73 6.76 -1.72
C ARG A 75 -2.11 7.41 -1.73
N GLY A 76 -2.73 7.54 -2.93
CA GLY A 76 -4.00 8.22 -3.06
C GLY A 76 -5.09 7.67 -2.16
N TRP A 77 -5.23 6.35 -2.07
CA TRP A 77 -6.18 5.69 -1.18
C TRP A 77 -5.91 6.00 0.30
N TYR A 78 -4.64 6.06 0.71
CA TYR A 78 -4.24 6.37 2.07
C TYR A 78 -4.60 7.81 2.45
N HIS A 79 -4.32 8.76 1.57
CA HIS A 79 -4.67 10.16 1.79
C HIS A 79 -6.19 10.36 1.85
N ARG A 80 -6.96 9.68 0.99
CA ARG A 80 -8.42 9.70 1.05
C ARG A 80 -8.94 9.10 2.35
N ALA A 81 -8.44 7.95 2.77
CA ALA A 81 -8.83 7.30 4.03
C ALA A 81 -8.47 8.14 5.26
N ARG A 82 -7.39 8.91 5.22
CA ARG A 82 -7.06 9.86 6.29
C ARG A 82 -8.00 11.06 6.33
N SER A 83 -8.36 11.60 5.17
CA SER A 83 -9.25 12.75 5.06
C SER A 83 -10.71 12.37 5.34
N ASN A 84 -11.11 11.16 4.98
CA ASN A 84 -12.43 10.59 5.22
C ASN A 84 -12.28 9.18 5.78
N PRO A 85 -12.24 9.02 7.12
CA PRO A 85 -11.97 7.74 7.77
C PRO A 85 -13.05 6.67 7.60
N GLU A 86 -14.26 7.05 7.20
CA GLU A 86 -15.31 6.09 6.91
C GLU A 86 -15.02 5.39 5.58
N VAL A 87 -14.62 4.12 5.68
CA VAL A 87 -14.24 3.30 4.52
C VAL A 87 -15.07 2.03 4.47
N ARG A 88 -15.07 1.37 3.33
CA ARG A 88 -15.62 0.03 3.18
C ARG A 88 -14.52 -0.92 2.77
N ALA A 89 -14.55 -2.13 3.29
CA ALA A 89 -13.63 -3.17 2.89
C ALA A 89 -14.38 -4.45 2.55
N SER A 90 -14.00 -5.06 1.42
CA SER A 90 -14.45 -6.40 1.05
C SER A 90 -13.34 -7.38 1.32
N ILE A 91 -13.60 -8.34 2.21
CA ILE A 91 -12.66 -9.38 2.63
C ILE A 91 -13.34 -10.72 2.34
N ASN A 92 -12.70 -11.56 1.53
CA ASN A 92 -13.26 -12.84 1.10
C ASN A 92 -14.69 -12.73 0.52
N GLY A 93 -14.94 -11.65 -0.24
CA GLY A 93 -16.24 -11.39 -0.85
C GLY A 93 -17.32 -10.80 0.10
N SER A 94 -17.02 -10.64 1.37
CA SER A 94 -17.91 -10.00 2.35
C SER A 94 -17.51 -8.54 2.56
N GLU A 95 -18.42 -7.63 2.22
CA GLU A 95 -18.21 -6.19 2.36
C GLU A 95 -18.80 -5.68 3.69
N ALA A 96 -18.01 -4.89 4.41
CA ALA A 96 -18.41 -4.24 5.66
C ALA A 96 -17.87 -2.81 5.74
N ALA A 97 -18.47 -2.03 6.66
CA ALA A 97 -18.02 -0.68 6.97
C ALA A 97 -16.97 -0.70 8.08
N TYR A 98 -15.96 0.14 7.93
CA TYR A 98 -14.86 0.30 8.87
C TYR A 98 -14.51 1.77 9.10
N ILE A 99 -13.82 2.03 10.20
CA ILE A 99 -13.13 3.30 10.44
C ILE A 99 -11.64 3.06 10.24
N ALA A 100 -11.03 3.82 9.34
CA ALA A 100 -9.59 3.79 9.10
C ALA A 100 -8.86 4.63 10.15
N VAL A 101 -8.03 4.01 10.97
CA VAL A 101 -7.29 4.63 12.06
C VAL A 101 -5.80 4.60 11.74
N PRO A 102 -5.11 5.76 11.64
CA PRO A 102 -3.66 5.79 11.51
C PRO A 102 -2.98 5.15 12.72
N VAL A 103 -2.06 4.24 12.46
CA VAL A 103 -1.31 3.53 13.50
C VAL A 103 -0.02 4.30 13.78
N ILE A 104 0.22 4.64 15.05
CA ILE A 104 1.39 5.40 15.51
C ILE A 104 1.95 4.79 16.80
N GLY A 105 3.18 5.20 17.16
CA GLY A 105 3.82 4.84 18.44
C GLY A 105 4.08 3.34 18.55
N ASP A 106 3.90 2.81 19.76
CA ASP A 106 4.21 1.41 20.09
C ASP A 106 3.42 0.40 19.24
N GLU A 107 2.16 0.70 18.91
CA GLU A 107 1.35 -0.13 18.01
C GLU A 107 1.98 -0.21 16.61
N PHE A 108 2.47 0.91 16.08
CA PHE A 108 3.17 0.94 14.81
C PHE A 108 4.44 0.09 14.84
N ASP A 109 5.25 0.27 15.88
CA ASP A 109 6.52 -0.46 16.03
C ASP A 109 6.29 -1.96 16.15
N GLN A 110 5.28 -2.39 16.91
CA GLN A 110 4.91 -3.80 17.05
C GLN A 110 4.48 -4.39 15.70
N VAL A 111 3.57 -3.74 15.01
CA VAL A 111 3.04 -4.22 13.72
C VAL A 111 4.14 -4.20 12.64
N ALA A 112 4.93 -3.13 12.59
CA ALA A 112 6.03 -3.01 11.64
C ALA A 112 7.11 -4.07 11.82
N THR A 113 7.40 -4.46 13.07
CA THR A 113 8.37 -5.50 13.39
C THR A 113 7.88 -6.89 12.99
N GLN A 114 6.59 -7.16 13.17
CA GLN A 114 5.99 -8.44 12.77
C GLN A 114 5.87 -8.60 11.25
N HIS A 115 5.75 -7.48 10.51
CA HIS A 115 5.59 -7.45 9.07
C HIS A 115 6.64 -6.54 8.40
N PRO A 116 7.95 -6.90 8.45
CA PRO A 116 9.01 -6.04 7.95
C PRO A 116 9.03 -5.95 6.42
N LEU A 117 9.39 -4.77 5.90
CA LEU A 117 9.69 -4.58 4.49
C LEU A 117 11.17 -4.91 4.24
N ARG A 118 11.44 -5.83 3.34
CA ARG A 118 12.81 -6.26 3.00
C ARG A 118 13.47 -5.28 2.03
N LEU A 119 14.78 -5.08 2.19
CA LEU A 119 15.58 -4.21 1.31
C LEU A 119 15.42 -4.51 -0.19
N PRO A 120 15.43 -5.77 -0.66
CA PRO A 120 15.21 -6.05 -2.08
C PRO A 120 13.85 -5.54 -2.59
N VAL A 121 12.79 -5.63 -1.77
CA VAL A 121 11.46 -5.12 -2.10
C VAL A 121 11.47 -3.59 -2.17
N LEU A 122 12.12 -2.91 -1.23
CA LEU A 122 12.30 -1.45 -1.25
C LEU A 122 13.04 -0.99 -2.49
N PHE A 123 14.10 -1.71 -2.90
CA PHE A 123 14.83 -1.42 -4.13
C PHE A 123 13.95 -1.53 -5.37
N LEU A 124 13.16 -2.60 -5.50
CA LEU A 124 12.22 -2.81 -6.61
C LEU A 124 11.13 -1.73 -6.68
N MET A 125 10.73 -1.18 -5.55
CA MET A 125 9.73 -0.11 -5.45
C MET A 125 10.33 1.31 -5.52
N GLY A 126 11.64 1.45 -5.76
CA GLY A 126 12.31 2.75 -5.89
C GLY A 126 12.49 3.50 -4.58
N PHE A 127 12.70 2.80 -3.46
CA PHE A 127 12.87 3.39 -2.12
C PHE A 127 11.77 4.43 -1.80
N PRO A 128 10.49 4.03 -1.74
CA PRO A 128 9.41 4.95 -1.42
C PRO A 128 9.60 5.56 -0.02
N PRO A 129 8.88 6.66 0.31
CA PRO A 129 8.87 7.19 1.67
C PRO A 129 8.54 6.11 2.71
N PRO A 130 8.93 6.29 3.98
CA PRO A 130 8.60 5.36 5.06
C PRO A 130 7.13 4.97 5.00
N ARG A 131 6.84 3.71 5.27
CA ARG A 131 5.46 3.22 5.21
C ARG A 131 4.61 3.81 6.31
N ASP A 132 3.35 4.01 5.97
CA ASP A 132 2.28 4.27 6.94
C ASP A 132 1.38 3.05 7.05
N ILE A 133 0.76 2.86 8.19
CA ILE A 133 -0.15 1.75 8.46
C ILE A 133 -1.49 2.31 8.90
N LEU A 134 -2.58 1.78 8.33
CA LEU A 134 -3.93 2.00 8.81
C LEU A 134 -4.48 0.73 9.45
N ARG A 135 -5.14 0.87 10.58
CA ARG A 135 -5.98 -0.15 11.19
C ARG A 135 -7.42 0.05 10.74
N LEU A 136 -8.09 -1.03 10.42
CA LEU A 136 -9.51 -1.03 10.05
C LEU A 136 -10.34 -1.51 11.25
N ASP A 137 -10.96 -0.57 11.95
CA ASP A 137 -11.83 -0.88 13.09
C ASP A 137 -13.27 -1.09 12.58
N PRO A 138 -13.96 -2.19 12.92
CA PRO A 138 -15.36 -2.41 12.54
C PRO A 138 -16.26 -1.27 13.03
N ARG A 139 -17.22 -0.86 12.17
CA ARG A 139 -18.21 0.17 12.49
C ARG A 139 -19.54 -0.44 12.95
#